data_b9c10e5d25d12c78139ef4e4be72e109
#
_entry.id   b9c10e5d25d12c78139ef4e4be72e109
#
_cell.length_a   1.000
_cell.length_b   1.000
_cell.length_c   1.000
_cell.angle_alpha   90.00
_cell.angle_beta   90.00
_cell.angle_gamma   90.00
#
_symmetry.space_group_name_H-M   'P 1'
#
loop_
_entity.id
_entity.type
_entity.pdbx_description
1 polymer ?
#
loop_
_entity_poly.entity_id
_entity_poly.type
_entity_poly.pdbx_seq_one_letter_code
_entity_poly.pdbx_strand_id
1 'polypeptide(L)'
;FSWLETGLLRETIASLPGLTLYANGDCDQFERILDTLIADEQDRLFHRTTQCEAPLRLTETLQQYIRFSGKERQIWKKYGETLKKIIESYAPGQRKEIAMHPNGLLWAQMDGVALSWMNAYVYGHPVTERAGYQVETNAYWYNALCFAIDMENKYGPKKSEFVERWSAVRDLVKENFQPTFWKPEWGYLVDYVGNGPLDQAVRPNMLIPAYLEY
;
A
#
# COMPACT_ATOMS: atom_id res chain seq x y z
N PHE A 1 -26.18 3.99 -7.72
CA PHE A 1 -25.57 5.28 -8.01
C PHE A 1 -24.40 5.03 -8.98
N SER A 2 -24.37 5.68 -10.16
CA SER A 2 -23.39 5.44 -11.23
C SER A 2 -21.93 5.66 -10.83
N TRP A 3 -21.67 6.46 -9.81
CA TRP A 3 -20.34 6.67 -9.24
C TRP A 3 -19.85 5.54 -8.33
N LEU A 4 -20.72 4.59 -7.95
CA LEU A 4 -20.35 3.36 -7.25
C LEU A 4 -19.92 2.23 -8.21
N GLU A 5 -20.21 2.37 -9.50
CA GLU A 5 -19.83 1.38 -10.52
C GLU A 5 -18.34 1.43 -10.89
N THR A 6 -17.62 2.48 -10.50
CA THR A 6 -16.19 2.62 -10.74
C THR A 6 -15.32 1.98 -9.65
N GLY A 7 -15.77 0.85 -9.08
CA GLY A 7 -15.05 0.00 -8.14
C GLY A 7 -14.09 0.75 -7.21
N LEU A 8 -14.52 0.99 -6.00
CA LEU A 8 -13.75 1.66 -4.95
C LEU A 8 -12.75 0.66 -4.34
N LEU A 9 -11.70 0.29 -5.09
CA LEU A 9 -10.71 -0.71 -4.65
C LEU A 9 -10.17 -0.39 -3.25
N ARG A 10 -9.71 0.83 -3.04
CA ARG A 10 -9.17 1.30 -1.75
C ARG A 10 -10.20 1.18 -0.64
N GLU A 11 -11.38 1.72 -0.88
CA GLU A 11 -12.46 1.80 0.09
C GLU A 11 -12.96 0.40 0.48
N THR A 12 -13.07 -0.50 -0.50
CA THR A 12 -13.43 -1.90 -0.26
C THR A 12 -12.37 -2.60 0.58
N ILE A 13 -11.09 -2.53 0.21
CA ILE A 13 -10.00 -3.13 0.97
C ILE A 13 -9.98 -2.58 2.41
N ALA A 14 -10.08 -1.27 2.57
CA ALA A 14 -9.99 -0.62 3.87
C ALA A 14 -11.17 -0.91 4.80
N SER A 15 -12.39 -1.00 4.27
CA SER A 15 -13.59 -1.20 5.08
C SER A 15 -13.91 -2.67 5.35
N LEU A 16 -13.38 -3.59 4.55
CA LEU A 16 -13.71 -5.02 4.62
C LEU A 16 -13.56 -5.63 6.02
N PRO A 17 -12.44 -5.44 6.76
CA PRO A 17 -12.32 -5.99 8.12
C PRO A 17 -13.39 -5.43 9.06
N GLY A 18 -13.65 -4.12 9.00
CA GLY A 18 -14.66 -3.47 9.84
C GLY A 18 -16.07 -4.00 9.61
N LEU A 19 -16.47 -4.14 8.33
CA LEU A 19 -17.82 -4.53 7.95
C LEU A 19 -18.10 -6.03 8.11
N THR A 20 -17.08 -6.87 8.19
CA THR A 20 -17.24 -8.33 8.28
C THR A 20 -16.74 -8.90 9.60
N LEU A 21 -15.43 -8.77 9.86
CA LEU A 21 -14.79 -9.38 11.03
C LEU A 21 -15.25 -8.72 12.34
N TYR A 22 -15.12 -7.39 12.42
CA TYR A 22 -15.38 -6.66 13.66
C TYR A 22 -16.88 -6.42 13.91
N ALA A 23 -17.66 -6.23 12.84
CA ALA A 23 -19.12 -6.02 12.98
C ALA A 23 -19.88 -7.31 13.27
N ASN A 24 -19.55 -8.41 12.58
CA ASN A 24 -20.38 -9.62 12.56
C ASN A 24 -19.61 -10.89 12.95
N GLY A 25 -18.28 -10.85 13.08
CA GLY A 25 -17.45 -12.05 13.30
C GLY A 25 -17.39 -13.00 12.12
N ASP A 26 -17.77 -12.53 10.92
CA ASP A 26 -17.98 -13.39 9.74
C ASP A 26 -16.73 -13.49 8.88
N CYS A 27 -15.87 -14.46 9.21
CA CYS A 27 -14.68 -14.79 8.43
C CYS A 27 -15.01 -15.32 7.03
N ASP A 28 -16.11 -16.05 6.86
CA ASP A 28 -16.49 -16.62 5.59
C ASP A 28 -16.96 -15.52 4.62
N GLN A 29 -17.70 -14.56 5.12
CA GLN A 29 -18.08 -13.38 4.33
C GLN A 29 -16.86 -12.55 3.95
N PHE A 30 -15.93 -12.34 4.89
CA PHE A 30 -14.67 -11.66 4.62
C PHE A 30 -13.92 -12.32 3.45
N GLU A 31 -13.70 -13.64 3.53
CA GLU A 31 -12.97 -14.38 2.49
C GLU A 31 -13.68 -14.33 1.14
N ARG A 32 -15.01 -14.52 1.09
CA ARG A 32 -15.77 -14.44 -0.16
C ARG A 32 -15.63 -13.10 -0.85
N ILE A 33 -15.74 -11.99 -0.09
CA ILE A 33 -15.60 -10.64 -0.64
C ILE A 33 -14.17 -10.41 -1.10
N LEU A 34 -13.18 -10.81 -0.31
CA LEU A 34 -11.77 -10.64 -0.67
C LEU A 34 -11.39 -11.46 -1.91
N ASP A 35 -11.85 -12.71 -2.01
CA ASP A 35 -11.61 -13.57 -3.17
C ASP A 35 -12.23 -12.98 -4.44
N THR A 36 -13.46 -12.47 -4.36
CA THR A 36 -14.14 -11.77 -5.46
C THR A 36 -13.38 -10.52 -5.88
N LEU A 37 -12.98 -9.69 -4.92
CA LEU A 37 -12.21 -8.48 -5.18
C LEU A 37 -10.88 -8.80 -5.88
N ILE A 38 -10.15 -9.81 -5.43
CA ILE A 38 -8.88 -10.23 -6.05
C ILE A 38 -9.12 -10.73 -7.47
N ALA A 39 -10.20 -11.46 -7.72
CA ALA A 39 -10.54 -11.97 -9.05
C ALA A 39 -10.94 -10.86 -10.02
N ASP A 40 -11.75 -9.91 -9.58
CA ASP A 40 -12.32 -8.85 -10.42
C ASP A 40 -11.36 -7.68 -10.68
N GLU A 41 -10.47 -7.37 -9.72
CA GLU A 41 -9.62 -6.19 -9.73
C GLU A 41 -8.16 -6.48 -10.10
N GLN A 42 -7.88 -7.56 -10.81
CA GLN A 42 -6.51 -7.99 -11.15
C GLN A 42 -5.70 -6.90 -11.88
N ASP A 43 -6.32 -6.16 -12.80
CA ASP A 43 -5.63 -5.10 -13.52
C ASP A 43 -5.16 -3.98 -12.59
N ARG A 44 -6.01 -3.55 -11.64
CA ARG A 44 -5.66 -2.52 -10.66
C ARG A 44 -4.69 -3.03 -9.59
N LEU A 45 -4.81 -4.27 -9.18
CA LEU A 45 -3.91 -4.86 -8.19
C LEU A 45 -2.49 -5.06 -8.73
N PHE A 46 -2.35 -5.46 -10.01
CA PHE A 46 -1.06 -5.93 -10.51
C PHE A 46 -0.44 -5.06 -11.61
N HIS A 47 -1.23 -4.22 -12.32
CA HIS A 47 -0.72 -3.54 -13.51
C HIS A 47 -0.82 -2.01 -13.43
N ARG A 48 -2.02 -1.44 -13.26
CA ARG A 48 -2.23 0.01 -13.28
C ARG A 48 -3.34 0.43 -12.34
N THR A 49 -3.13 1.54 -11.64
CA THR A 49 -4.16 2.15 -10.80
C THR A 49 -3.85 3.61 -10.53
N THR A 50 -4.87 4.46 -10.50
CA THR A 50 -4.75 5.82 -9.97
C THR A 50 -4.82 5.87 -8.44
N GLN A 51 -4.99 4.71 -7.78
CA GLN A 51 -4.99 4.55 -6.33
C GLN A 51 -3.71 3.80 -5.93
N CYS A 52 -2.56 4.50 -6.01
CA CYS A 52 -1.25 3.85 -5.92
C CYS A 52 -0.99 3.12 -4.60
N GLU A 53 -1.60 3.53 -3.50
CA GLU A 53 -1.48 2.87 -2.19
C GLU A 53 -2.47 1.71 -2.00
N ALA A 54 -3.55 1.65 -2.80
CA ALA A 54 -4.65 0.70 -2.56
C ALA A 54 -4.21 -0.77 -2.61
N PRO A 55 -3.43 -1.26 -3.59
CA PRO A 55 -2.94 -2.64 -3.57
C PRO A 55 -2.11 -2.97 -2.34
N LEU A 56 -1.29 -2.02 -1.85
CA LEU A 56 -0.44 -2.22 -0.66
C LEU A 56 -1.25 -2.34 0.63
N ARG A 57 -2.43 -1.72 0.70
CA ARG A 57 -3.35 -1.81 1.84
C ARG A 57 -3.93 -3.21 2.04
N LEU A 58 -3.85 -4.09 1.03
CA LEU A 58 -4.20 -5.49 1.21
C LEU A 58 -3.39 -6.14 2.35
N THR A 59 -2.14 -5.71 2.54
CA THR A 59 -1.30 -6.17 3.66
C THR A 59 -1.95 -5.90 5.01
N GLU A 60 -2.37 -4.66 5.25
CA GLU A 60 -3.04 -4.26 6.50
C GLU A 60 -4.34 -5.07 6.72
N THR A 61 -5.10 -5.29 5.64
CA THR A 61 -6.32 -6.09 5.67
C THR A 61 -6.04 -7.54 6.07
N LEU A 62 -4.97 -8.15 5.53
CA LEU A 62 -4.55 -9.51 5.89
C LEU A 62 -4.00 -9.58 7.33
N GLN A 63 -3.25 -8.58 7.78
CA GLN A 63 -2.78 -8.47 9.17
C GLN A 63 -3.96 -8.43 10.16
N GLN A 64 -5.00 -7.63 9.85
CA GLN A 64 -6.21 -7.57 10.66
C GLN A 64 -6.96 -8.91 10.66
N TYR A 65 -7.03 -9.60 9.51
CA TYR A 65 -7.66 -10.92 9.44
C TYR A 65 -6.88 -11.97 10.25
N ILE A 66 -5.55 -11.93 10.20
CA ILE A 66 -4.70 -12.82 11.02
C ILE A 66 -4.93 -12.56 12.51
N ARG A 67 -4.89 -11.30 12.94
CA ARG A 67 -5.14 -10.92 14.35
C ARG A 67 -6.50 -11.37 14.85
N PHE A 68 -7.51 -11.26 13.99
CA PHE A 68 -8.88 -11.65 14.35
C PHE A 68 -9.05 -13.18 14.42
N SER A 69 -8.53 -13.92 13.45
CA SER A 69 -8.80 -15.36 13.28
C SER A 69 -7.75 -16.27 13.91
N GLY A 70 -6.52 -15.79 14.15
CA GLY A 70 -5.38 -16.61 14.57
C GLY A 70 -4.86 -17.59 13.51
N LYS A 71 -5.35 -17.51 12.27
CA LYS A 71 -5.08 -18.49 11.20
C LYS A 71 -3.91 -18.08 10.28
N GLU A 72 -2.82 -17.57 10.83
CA GLU A 72 -1.69 -16.98 10.11
C GLU A 72 -1.19 -17.86 8.94
N ARG A 73 -0.87 -19.12 9.19
CA ARG A 73 -0.35 -20.06 8.18
C ARG A 73 -1.34 -20.30 7.03
N GLN A 74 -2.63 -20.42 7.36
CA GLN A 74 -3.66 -20.72 6.34
C GLN A 74 -3.88 -19.50 5.44
N ILE A 75 -3.92 -18.31 6.04
CA ILE A 75 -4.06 -17.02 5.34
C ILE A 75 -2.86 -16.79 4.42
N TRP A 76 -1.63 -17.03 4.90
CA TRP A 76 -0.45 -16.91 4.06
C TRP A 76 -0.47 -17.90 2.89
N LYS A 77 -0.84 -19.17 3.16
CA LYS A 77 -0.98 -20.18 2.09
C LYS A 77 -1.98 -19.76 1.02
N LYS A 78 -3.06 -19.07 1.40
CA LYS A 78 -4.13 -18.65 0.47
C LYS A 78 -3.77 -17.37 -0.28
N TYR A 79 -3.26 -16.35 0.40
CA TYR A 79 -3.09 -14.99 -0.13
C TYR A 79 -1.64 -14.55 -0.33
N GLY A 80 -0.67 -15.31 0.14
CA GLY A 80 0.74 -14.94 0.08
C GLY A 80 1.25 -14.68 -1.34
N GLU A 81 0.89 -15.54 -2.30
CA GLU A 81 1.27 -15.34 -3.71
C GLU A 81 0.66 -14.07 -4.31
N THR A 82 -0.58 -13.73 -3.94
CA THR A 82 -1.22 -12.49 -4.36
C THR A 82 -0.45 -11.29 -3.84
N LEU A 83 -0.07 -11.30 -2.55
CA LEU A 83 0.68 -10.20 -1.95
C LEU A 83 2.09 -10.08 -2.56
N LYS A 84 2.78 -11.20 -2.79
CA LYS A 84 4.09 -11.18 -3.47
C LYS A 84 3.99 -10.59 -4.88
N LYS A 85 2.98 -10.97 -5.67
CA LYS A 85 2.71 -10.37 -7.00
C LYS A 85 2.44 -8.88 -6.92
N ILE A 86 1.68 -8.42 -5.91
CA ILE A 86 1.48 -6.98 -5.68
C ILE A 86 2.83 -6.29 -5.44
N ILE A 87 3.66 -6.80 -4.54
CA ILE A 87 4.99 -6.23 -4.26
C ILE A 87 5.84 -6.20 -5.54
N GLU A 88 5.89 -7.27 -6.29
CA GLU A 88 6.65 -7.35 -7.55
C GLU A 88 6.16 -6.35 -8.60
N SER A 89 4.86 -6.02 -8.59
CA SER A 89 4.30 -5.04 -9.53
C SER A 89 4.80 -3.60 -9.30
N TYR A 90 5.41 -3.30 -8.16
CA TYR A 90 6.06 -2.01 -7.89
C TYR A 90 7.54 -1.97 -8.30
N ALA A 91 8.10 -3.07 -8.78
CA ALA A 91 9.45 -3.07 -9.34
C ALA A 91 9.58 -2.09 -10.51
N PRO A 92 10.79 -1.55 -10.79
CA PRO A 92 10.98 -0.59 -11.86
C PRO A 92 10.43 -1.08 -13.20
N GLY A 93 9.68 -0.22 -13.89
CA GLY A 93 9.13 -0.49 -15.22
C GLY A 93 7.85 -1.35 -15.25
N GLN A 94 7.34 -1.81 -14.12
CA GLN A 94 6.11 -2.61 -14.07
C GLN A 94 4.85 -1.73 -14.14
N ARG A 95 4.86 -0.58 -13.48
CA ARG A 95 3.77 0.41 -13.49
C ARG A 95 4.24 1.71 -14.12
N LYS A 96 3.32 2.44 -14.77
CA LYS A 96 3.62 3.74 -15.39
C LYS A 96 3.47 4.89 -14.42
N GLU A 97 2.49 4.79 -13.53
CA GLU A 97 2.07 5.84 -12.61
C GLU A 97 2.90 5.91 -11.32
N ILE A 98 3.59 4.81 -10.99
CA ILE A 98 4.41 4.72 -9.78
C ILE A 98 5.62 3.81 -10.04
N ALA A 99 6.78 4.21 -9.56
CA ALA A 99 8.03 3.45 -9.72
C ALA A 99 8.86 3.45 -8.45
N MET A 100 9.47 2.31 -8.15
CA MET A 100 10.49 2.22 -7.12
C MET A 100 11.79 2.85 -7.64
N HIS A 101 12.33 3.79 -6.87
CA HIS A 101 13.61 4.44 -7.14
C HIS A 101 14.79 3.69 -6.49
N PRO A 102 16.06 4.03 -6.86
CA PRO A 102 17.25 3.35 -6.31
C PRO A 102 17.41 3.42 -4.79
N ASN A 103 16.76 4.38 -4.12
CA ASN A 103 16.71 4.49 -2.66
C ASN A 103 15.64 3.58 -2.02
N GLY A 104 14.98 2.74 -2.79
CA GLY A 104 13.93 1.82 -2.35
C GLY A 104 12.53 2.45 -2.21
N LEU A 105 12.42 3.78 -2.22
CA LEU A 105 11.14 4.48 -2.07
C LEU A 105 10.34 4.50 -3.37
N LEU A 106 9.02 4.56 -3.24
CA LEU A 106 8.07 4.66 -4.35
C LEU A 106 7.81 6.12 -4.71
N TRP A 107 8.04 6.46 -5.97
CA TRP A 107 7.73 7.74 -6.58
C TRP A 107 6.48 7.62 -7.44
N ALA A 108 5.44 8.40 -7.13
CA ALA A 108 4.19 8.43 -7.88
C ALA A 108 4.07 9.75 -8.65
N GLN A 109 3.89 9.65 -9.97
CA GLN A 109 3.72 10.81 -10.84
C GLN A 109 2.98 10.46 -12.13
N MET A 110 1.94 11.24 -12.43
CA MET A 110 1.27 11.25 -13.72
C MET A 110 0.62 12.62 -13.90
N ASP A 111 0.94 13.31 -14.99
CA ASP A 111 0.50 14.69 -15.23
C ASP A 111 -1.03 14.82 -15.19
N GLY A 112 -1.52 15.73 -14.37
CA GLY A 112 -2.94 16.01 -14.23
C GLY A 112 -3.76 14.92 -13.53
N VAL A 113 -3.11 13.95 -12.88
CA VAL A 113 -3.78 12.85 -12.18
C VAL A 113 -3.39 12.80 -10.71
N ALA A 114 -4.41 12.80 -9.84
CA ALA A 114 -4.20 12.51 -8.42
C ALA A 114 -4.03 11.01 -8.20
N LEU A 115 -2.86 10.59 -7.70
CA LEU A 115 -2.45 9.19 -7.55
C LEU A 115 -2.56 8.69 -6.11
N SER A 116 -3.35 9.35 -5.27
CA SER A 116 -3.59 8.95 -3.88
C SER A 116 -5.06 9.04 -3.51
N TRP A 117 -5.39 8.77 -2.26
CA TRP A 117 -6.74 8.95 -1.72
C TRP A 117 -7.21 10.43 -1.77
N MET A 118 -6.27 11.39 -1.87
CA MET A 118 -6.57 12.81 -2.05
C MET A 118 -6.84 13.12 -3.53
N ASN A 119 -7.97 12.61 -4.05
CA ASN A 119 -8.30 12.59 -5.46
C ASN A 119 -9.46 13.53 -5.83
N ALA A 120 -9.61 14.64 -5.12
CA ALA A 120 -10.56 15.67 -5.50
C ALA A 120 -10.10 16.44 -6.74
N TYR A 121 -11.04 16.75 -7.63
CA TYR A 121 -10.81 17.51 -8.86
C TYR A 121 -11.69 18.76 -8.92
N VAL A 122 -11.13 19.85 -9.43
CA VAL A 122 -11.86 21.09 -9.76
C VAL A 122 -11.53 21.44 -11.21
N TYR A 123 -12.56 21.59 -12.02
CA TYR A 123 -12.45 21.85 -13.47
C TYR A 123 -11.48 20.90 -14.20
N GLY A 124 -11.46 19.62 -13.82
CA GLY A 124 -10.61 18.59 -14.41
C GLY A 124 -9.14 18.58 -13.93
N HIS A 125 -8.78 19.42 -12.96
CA HIS A 125 -7.45 19.45 -12.36
C HIS A 125 -7.47 18.90 -10.95
N PRO A 126 -6.46 18.11 -10.53
CA PRO A 126 -6.33 17.67 -9.15
C PRO A 126 -6.20 18.87 -8.20
N VAL A 127 -6.95 18.88 -7.12
CA VAL A 127 -6.81 19.92 -6.08
C VAL A 127 -5.47 19.76 -5.34
N THR A 128 -5.00 18.51 -5.18
CA THR A 128 -3.75 18.19 -4.51
C THR A 128 -3.04 17.07 -5.29
N GLU A 129 -2.18 17.44 -6.22
CA GLU A 129 -1.53 16.48 -7.13
C GLU A 129 -0.57 15.53 -6.40
N ARG A 130 0.25 16.05 -5.48
CA ARG A 130 1.22 15.29 -4.66
C ARG A 130 2.15 14.39 -5.48
N ALA A 131 2.62 14.87 -6.63
CA ALA A 131 3.60 14.15 -7.45
C ALA A 131 4.93 14.01 -6.70
N GLY A 132 5.38 12.76 -6.48
CA GLY A 132 6.60 12.48 -5.75
C GLY A 132 6.51 11.29 -4.80
N TYR A 133 7.40 11.27 -3.81
CA TYR A 133 7.33 10.34 -2.68
C TYR A 133 6.22 10.78 -1.74
N GLN A 134 5.16 9.99 -1.63
CA GLN A 134 4.04 10.21 -0.72
C GLN A 134 4.30 9.43 0.58
N VAL A 135 4.12 10.08 1.73
CA VAL A 135 4.51 9.50 3.04
C VAL A 135 3.73 8.23 3.36
N GLU A 136 2.41 8.25 3.18
CA GLU A 136 1.55 7.09 3.46
C GLU A 136 1.79 5.93 2.49
N THR A 137 1.98 6.22 1.19
CA THR A 137 2.27 5.19 0.18
C THR A 137 3.57 4.46 0.50
N ASN A 138 4.60 5.19 0.93
CA ASN A 138 5.87 4.60 1.32
C ASN A 138 5.80 3.88 2.68
N ALA A 139 4.93 4.30 3.58
CA ALA A 139 4.67 3.58 4.83
C ALA A 139 3.96 2.23 4.54
N TYR A 140 2.91 2.22 3.71
CA TYR A 140 2.27 0.97 3.27
C TYR A 140 3.24 0.06 2.52
N TRP A 141 4.14 0.63 1.72
CA TRP A 141 5.17 -0.12 1.02
C TRP A 141 6.12 -0.83 1.99
N TYR A 142 6.63 -0.12 2.99
CA TYR A 142 7.50 -0.69 4.01
C TYR A 142 6.79 -1.80 4.80
N ASN A 143 5.55 -1.55 5.24
CA ASN A 143 4.72 -2.52 5.94
C ASN A 143 4.50 -3.78 5.09
N ALA A 144 4.22 -3.64 3.79
CA ALA A 144 4.02 -4.77 2.89
C ALA A 144 5.29 -5.62 2.72
N LEU A 145 6.45 -4.98 2.56
CA LEU A 145 7.73 -5.67 2.47
C LEU A 145 8.04 -6.46 3.74
N CYS A 146 7.96 -5.81 4.90
CA CYS A 146 8.24 -6.46 6.18
C CYS A 146 7.32 -7.65 6.43
N PHE A 147 6.02 -7.47 6.28
CA PHE A 147 5.03 -8.53 6.49
C PHE A 147 5.26 -9.71 5.55
N ALA A 148 5.42 -9.46 4.23
CA ALA A 148 5.60 -10.53 3.27
C ALA A 148 6.91 -11.30 3.49
N ILE A 149 8.00 -10.61 3.84
CA ILE A 149 9.29 -11.25 4.17
C ILE A 149 9.16 -12.10 5.43
N ASP A 150 8.52 -11.60 6.48
CA ASP A 150 8.33 -12.35 7.73
C ASP A 150 7.49 -13.61 7.52
N MET A 151 6.39 -13.47 6.79
CA MET A 151 5.50 -14.59 6.48
C MET A 151 6.18 -15.64 5.58
N GLU A 152 6.93 -15.20 4.58
CA GLU A 152 7.68 -16.09 3.70
C GLU A 152 8.81 -16.82 4.45
N ASN A 153 9.49 -16.15 5.38
CA ASN A 153 10.48 -16.80 6.26
C ASN A 153 9.87 -17.85 7.20
N LYS A 154 8.63 -17.62 7.67
CA LYS A 154 7.92 -18.56 8.57
C LYS A 154 7.33 -19.75 7.82
N TYR A 155 6.77 -19.54 6.63
CA TYR A 155 5.89 -20.51 5.96
C TYR A 155 6.30 -20.87 4.53
N GLY A 156 7.21 -20.11 3.93
CA GLY A 156 7.75 -20.33 2.60
C GLY A 156 8.87 -21.37 2.53
N PRO A 157 9.51 -21.52 1.39
CA PRO A 157 10.65 -22.41 1.22
C PRO A 157 11.87 -21.92 2.01
N LYS A 158 12.75 -22.86 2.44
CA LYS A 158 13.97 -22.54 3.20
C LYS A 158 14.92 -21.56 2.48
N LYS A 159 14.89 -21.55 1.16
CA LYS A 159 15.58 -20.56 0.31
C LYS A 159 14.50 -19.92 -0.55
N SER A 160 14.25 -18.65 -0.35
CA SER A 160 13.27 -17.88 -1.08
C SER A 160 13.97 -16.75 -1.83
N GLU A 161 13.94 -16.79 -3.16
CA GLU A 161 14.42 -15.69 -4.01
C GLU A 161 13.68 -14.40 -3.72
N PHE A 162 12.39 -14.50 -3.34
CA PHE A 162 11.60 -13.36 -2.91
C PHE A 162 12.24 -12.67 -1.68
N VAL A 163 12.57 -13.45 -0.65
CA VAL A 163 13.20 -12.92 0.58
C VAL A 163 14.57 -12.30 0.26
N GLU A 164 15.42 -12.99 -0.52
CA GLU A 164 16.75 -12.47 -0.89
C GLU A 164 16.64 -11.11 -1.60
N ARG A 165 15.75 -11.02 -2.59
CA ARG A 165 15.55 -9.80 -3.38
C ARG A 165 14.97 -8.66 -2.55
N TRP A 166 13.87 -8.92 -1.85
CA TRP A 166 13.08 -7.86 -1.24
C TRP A 166 13.58 -7.43 0.15
N SER A 167 14.41 -8.23 0.83
CA SER A 167 15.07 -7.80 2.06
C SER A 167 16.00 -6.62 1.84
N ALA A 168 16.77 -6.62 0.76
CA ALA A 168 17.63 -5.49 0.41
C ALA A 168 16.81 -4.21 0.13
N VAL A 169 15.66 -4.34 -0.55
CA VAL A 169 14.76 -3.21 -0.81
C VAL A 169 14.15 -2.70 0.49
N ARG A 170 13.65 -3.58 1.36
CA ARG A 170 13.13 -3.20 2.69
C ARG A 170 14.14 -2.39 3.49
N ASP A 171 15.41 -2.82 3.48
CA ASP A 171 16.48 -2.14 4.23
C ASP A 171 16.77 -0.75 3.65
N LEU A 172 16.76 -0.62 2.31
CA LEU A 172 16.84 0.69 1.65
C LEU A 172 15.66 1.61 2.02
N VAL A 173 14.43 1.09 2.02
CA VAL A 173 13.27 1.89 2.45
C VAL A 173 13.42 2.35 3.89
N LYS A 174 13.82 1.46 4.81
CA LYS A 174 14.06 1.78 6.23
C LYS A 174 15.10 2.88 6.41
N GLU A 175 16.21 2.77 5.68
CA GLU A 175 17.30 3.75 5.74
C GLU A 175 16.89 5.12 5.21
N ASN A 176 16.10 5.15 4.12
CA ASN A 176 15.78 6.39 3.41
C ASN A 176 14.44 7.04 3.80
N PHE A 177 13.54 6.34 4.50
CA PHE A 177 12.22 6.88 4.86
C PHE A 177 12.33 8.12 5.76
N GLN A 178 13.02 7.99 6.90
CA GLN A 178 13.14 9.08 7.85
C GLN A 178 13.90 10.30 7.28
N PRO A 179 15.07 10.16 6.62
CA PRO A 179 15.75 11.31 6.01
C PRO A 179 14.91 12.01 4.93
N THR A 180 14.06 11.27 4.22
CA THR A 180 13.20 11.85 3.18
C THR A 180 12.06 12.67 3.79
N PHE A 181 11.36 12.12 4.76
CA PHE A 181 10.09 12.70 5.23
C PHE A 181 10.21 13.52 6.51
N TRP A 182 11.09 13.17 7.44
CA TRP A 182 11.24 13.89 8.70
C TRP A 182 11.96 15.23 8.50
N LYS A 183 11.35 16.31 8.99
CA LYS A 183 11.94 17.66 8.98
C LYS A 183 12.13 18.12 10.41
N PRO A 184 13.38 18.06 10.92
CA PRO A 184 13.68 18.43 12.30
C PRO A 184 13.24 19.86 12.65
N GLU A 185 13.39 20.78 11.68
CA GLU A 185 13.01 22.18 11.83
C GLU A 185 11.51 22.41 11.99
N TRP A 186 10.68 21.44 11.53
CA TRP A 186 9.22 21.50 11.65
C TRP A 186 8.67 20.56 12.71
N GLY A 187 9.42 19.51 13.10
CA GLY A 187 9.04 18.54 14.11
C GLY A 187 7.97 17.54 13.65
N TYR A 188 7.82 17.35 12.32
CA TYR A 188 6.87 16.39 11.75
C TYR A 188 7.36 15.80 10.42
N LEU A 189 6.67 14.74 9.96
CA LEU A 189 6.86 14.16 8.64
C LEU A 189 6.12 14.98 7.60
N VAL A 190 6.80 15.41 6.53
CA VAL A 190 6.13 16.08 5.41
C VAL A 190 5.21 15.12 4.67
N ASP A 191 4.15 15.66 4.12
CA ASP A 191 3.10 14.91 3.44
C ASP A 191 3.60 14.19 2.17
N TYR A 192 4.42 14.89 1.39
CA TYR A 192 5.12 14.32 0.23
C TYR A 192 6.40 15.12 -0.08
N VAL A 193 7.28 14.50 -0.85
CA VAL A 193 8.50 15.12 -1.37
C VAL A 193 8.50 14.98 -2.91
N GLY A 194 8.33 16.11 -3.60
CA GLY A 194 8.34 16.20 -5.06
C GLY A 194 9.55 16.97 -5.59
N ASN A 195 9.50 17.35 -6.87
CA ASN A 195 10.55 18.14 -7.53
C ASN A 195 10.51 19.65 -7.20
N GLY A 196 9.43 20.11 -6.56
CA GLY A 196 9.24 21.51 -6.17
C GLY A 196 9.59 21.80 -4.72
N PRO A 197 9.28 23.02 -4.24
CA PRO A 197 9.39 23.35 -2.83
C PRO A 197 8.57 22.39 -1.95
N LEU A 198 9.08 22.11 -0.74
CA LEU A 198 8.34 21.27 0.21
C LEU A 198 7.02 21.94 0.63
N ASP A 199 5.95 21.18 0.59
CA ASP A 199 4.66 21.60 1.10
C ASP A 199 4.66 21.48 2.64
N GLN A 200 4.43 22.61 3.33
CA GLN A 200 4.41 22.69 4.80
C GLN A 200 3.04 22.34 5.39
N ALA A 201 2.07 21.98 4.56
CA ALA A 201 0.74 21.65 5.05
C ALA A 201 0.77 20.38 5.93
N VAL A 202 0.27 20.53 7.15
CA VAL A 202 0.10 19.40 8.09
C VAL A 202 -1.14 18.61 7.66
N ARG A 203 -0.93 17.37 7.23
CA ARG A 203 -2.00 16.46 6.79
C ARG A 203 -2.00 15.16 7.59
N PRO A 204 -3.15 14.48 7.73
CA PRO A 204 -3.24 13.25 8.53
C PRO A 204 -2.40 12.09 7.99
N ASN A 205 -1.92 12.16 6.74
CA ASN A 205 -1.11 11.12 6.12
C ASN A 205 0.14 10.76 6.92
N MET A 206 0.72 11.74 7.63
CA MET A 206 1.88 11.52 8.50
C MET A 206 1.60 10.60 9.70
N LEU A 207 0.34 10.34 10.03
CA LEU A 207 -0.04 9.43 11.11
C LEU A 207 -0.04 7.96 10.65
N ILE A 208 -0.11 7.71 9.35
CA ILE A 208 -0.14 6.35 8.79
C ILE A 208 1.09 5.53 9.23
N PRO A 209 2.33 6.04 9.11
CA PRO A 209 3.52 5.31 9.58
C PRO A 209 3.49 4.96 11.07
N ALA A 210 2.73 5.71 11.88
CA ALA A 210 2.71 5.53 13.33
C ALA A 210 1.76 4.41 13.79
N TYR A 211 0.76 4.03 12.97
CA TYR A 211 -0.20 3.00 13.37
C TYR A 211 -0.01 1.66 12.66
N LEU A 212 0.74 1.60 11.57
CA LEU A 212 1.07 0.36 10.88
C LEU A 212 1.89 -0.57 11.77
N GLU A 213 1.84 -1.87 11.49
CA GLU A 213 2.47 -2.90 12.32
C GLU A 213 4.01 -2.87 12.23
N TYR A 214 4.56 -2.41 11.10
CA TYR A 214 5.99 -2.31 10.84
C TYR A 214 6.42 -0.90 10.53
#